data_552e4a3ed3f66a78cc7c8567d419ab2e
#
_entry.id   552e4a3ed3f66a78cc7c8567d419ab2e
#
_cell.length_a   1.000
_cell.length_b   1.000
_cell.length_c   1.000
_cell.angle_alpha   90.00
_cell.angle_beta   90.00
_cell.angle_gamma   90.00
#
_symmetry.space_group_name_H-M   'P 1'
#
loop_
_entity.id
_entity.type
_entity.pdbx_description
1 polymer ?
#
loop_
_entity_poly.entity_id
_entity_poly.type
_entity_poly.pdbx_seq_one_letter_code
_entity_poly.pdbx_strand_id
1 'polypeptide(L)'
;MTTNYKYVASYDVRRALLNELQDKNLIDLNDYYADGFNTPLEPILPAQQVPEFNNLLPGKTYIIYDVVQRNTGVAWWMSEETITFDITSRDQAEIQTFINLITDLFRRYDQAATDVNLVLSPNSPYTYYWFRIESADPVQAFMDEGGFMSGLISISYSYSREVNGQTGRYL
;
A
#
# COMPACT_ATOMS: atom_id res chain seq x y z
N MET A 1 13.22 10.61 -23.14
CA MET A 1 12.25 10.29 -22.08
C MET A 1 12.64 11.07 -20.83
N THR A 2 11.71 11.80 -20.24
CA THR A 2 11.98 12.55 -19.00
C THR A 2 11.84 11.57 -17.83
N THR A 3 12.89 11.38 -17.07
CA THR A 3 12.86 10.50 -15.88
C THR A 3 11.88 11.05 -14.87
N ASN A 4 10.85 10.27 -14.53
CA ASN A 4 9.87 10.66 -13.52
C ASN A 4 10.37 10.32 -12.11
N TYR A 5 11.14 11.23 -11.51
CA TYR A 5 11.67 11.06 -10.15
C TYR A 5 10.58 11.08 -9.05
N LYS A 6 9.34 11.46 -9.39
CA LYS A 6 8.23 11.50 -8.44
C LYS A 6 7.56 10.13 -8.24
N TYR A 7 7.82 9.17 -9.13
CA TYR A 7 7.28 7.83 -8.99
C TYR A 7 8.10 7.04 -7.98
N VAL A 8 7.46 6.45 -7.00
CA VAL A 8 8.10 5.69 -5.92
C VAL A 8 7.50 4.29 -5.83
N ALA A 9 8.32 3.31 -5.40
CA ALA A 9 7.92 1.90 -5.38
C ALA A 9 6.69 1.61 -4.50
N SER A 10 6.52 2.35 -3.41
CA SER A 10 5.34 2.22 -2.54
C SER A 10 4.01 2.50 -3.25
N TYR A 11 4.00 3.27 -4.32
CA TYR A 11 2.78 3.48 -5.13
C TYR A 11 2.33 2.22 -5.85
N ASP A 12 3.27 1.40 -6.29
CA ASP A 12 2.98 0.12 -6.92
C ASP A 12 2.39 -0.86 -5.90
N VAL A 13 3.01 -0.94 -4.73
CA VAL A 13 2.51 -1.80 -3.63
C VAL A 13 1.09 -1.39 -3.22
N ARG A 14 0.86 -0.09 -3.06
CA ARG A 14 -0.47 0.46 -2.82
C ARG A 14 -1.47 0.08 -3.94
N ARG A 15 -1.06 0.23 -5.19
CA ARG A 15 -1.91 -0.07 -6.35
C ARG A 15 -2.25 -1.55 -6.44
N ALA A 16 -1.28 -2.42 -6.21
CA ALA A 16 -1.51 -3.87 -6.17
C ALA A 16 -2.51 -4.24 -5.07
N LEU A 17 -2.35 -3.64 -3.88
CA LEU A 17 -3.29 -3.85 -2.78
C LEU A 17 -4.70 -3.34 -3.12
N LEU A 18 -4.83 -2.15 -3.69
CA LEU A 18 -6.13 -1.59 -4.07
C LEU A 18 -6.84 -2.47 -5.09
N ASN A 19 -6.13 -2.94 -6.12
CA ASN A 19 -6.69 -3.84 -7.12
C ASN A 19 -7.22 -5.13 -6.47
N GLU A 20 -6.46 -5.74 -5.57
CA GLU A 20 -6.88 -6.97 -4.87
C GLU A 20 -8.11 -6.74 -4.00
N LEU A 21 -8.16 -5.61 -3.28
CA LEU A 21 -9.32 -5.24 -2.45
C LEU A 21 -10.58 -5.03 -3.28
N GLN A 22 -10.46 -4.44 -4.48
CA GLN A 22 -11.56 -4.27 -5.41
C GLN A 22 -12.00 -5.61 -6.03
N ASP A 23 -11.06 -6.45 -6.44
CA ASP A 23 -11.34 -7.77 -7.03
C ASP A 23 -12.05 -8.71 -6.04
N LYS A 24 -11.77 -8.55 -4.74
CA LYS A 24 -12.48 -9.27 -3.66
C LYS A 24 -13.77 -8.58 -3.20
N ASN A 25 -14.17 -7.47 -3.82
CA ASN A 25 -15.33 -6.67 -3.43
C ASN A 25 -15.30 -6.19 -1.96
N LEU A 26 -14.10 -5.97 -1.41
CA LEU A 26 -13.92 -5.41 -0.07
C LEU A 26 -13.91 -3.87 -0.09
N ILE A 27 -13.58 -3.27 -1.21
CA ILE A 27 -13.66 -1.83 -1.44
C ILE A 27 -14.39 -1.57 -2.76
N ASP A 28 -15.45 -0.77 -2.71
CA ASP A 28 -16.04 -0.11 -3.87
C ASP A 28 -15.70 1.38 -3.82
N LEU A 29 -14.97 1.88 -4.80
CA LEU A 29 -14.59 3.30 -4.85
C LEU A 29 -15.79 4.23 -4.94
N ASN A 30 -16.93 3.76 -5.45
CA ASN A 30 -18.17 4.54 -5.47
C ASN A 30 -18.67 4.88 -4.07
N ASP A 31 -18.34 4.09 -3.07
CA ASP A 31 -18.70 4.31 -1.68
C ASP A 31 -17.89 5.41 -1.00
N TYR A 32 -16.80 5.87 -1.62
CA TYR A 32 -15.88 6.85 -1.07
C TYR A 32 -16.08 8.27 -1.60
N TYR A 33 -17.21 8.53 -2.28
CA TYR A 33 -17.56 9.89 -2.67
C TYR A 33 -18.11 10.66 -1.47
N ALA A 34 -17.51 11.81 -1.18
CA ALA A 34 -18.06 12.78 -0.24
C ALA A 34 -19.04 13.72 -0.98
N ASP A 35 -20.07 14.17 -0.28
CA ASP A 35 -21.04 15.12 -0.84
C ASP A 35 -20.36 16.39 -1.37
N GLY A 36 -20.63 16.72 -2.62
CA GLY A 36 -20.06 17.89 -3.28
C GLY A 36 -18.70 17.70 -3.94
N PHE A 37 -18.13 16.49 -3.90
CA PHE A 37 -16.88 16.17 -4.59
C PHE A 37 -17.14 15.28 -5.82
N ASN A 38 -16.45 15.58 -6.92
CA ASN A 38 -16.57 14.80 -8.17
C ASN A 38 -15.57 13.63 -8.25
N THR A 39 -14.70 13.48 -7.25
CA THR A 39 -13.71 12.42 -7.17
C THR A 39 -13.85 11.68 -5.85
N PRO A 40 -13.69 10.33 -5.83
CA PRO A 40 -13.73 9.60 -4.58
C PRO A 40 -12.55 9.98 -3.68
N LEU A 41 -12.76 9.93 -2.37
CA LEU A 41 -11.67 9.92 -1.42
C LEU A 41 -10.89 8.62 -1.62
N GLU A 42 -9.57 8.70 -1.59
CA GLU A 42 -8.77 7.50 -1.73
C GLU A 42 -8.85 6.65 -0.46
N PRO A 43 -9.22 5.36 -0.56
CA PRO A 43 -9.30 4.47 0.61
C PRO A 43 -7.93 4.09 1.16
N ILE A 44 -6.86 4.19 0.33
CA ILE A 44 -5.47 3.91 0.71
C ILE A 44 -4.65 5.19 0.54
N LEU A 45 -4.23 5.78 1.66
CA LEU A 45 -3.62 7.10 1.73
C LEU A 45 -2.22 7.04 2.32
N PRO A 46 -1.25 7.80 1.77
CA PRO A 46 0.01 8.00 2.47
C PRO A 46 -0.20 8.82 3.75
N ALA A 47 0.55 8.52 4.80
CA ALA A 47 0.41 9.16 6.11
C ALA A 47 0.49 10.69 6.05
N GLN A 48 1.26 11.23 5.11
CA GLN A 48 1.42 12.67 4.91
C GLN A 48 0.21 13.36 4.26
N GLN A 49 -0.76 12.59 3.75
CA GLN A 49 -1.94 13.10 3.02
C GLN A 49 -3.26 12.75 3.72
N VAL A 50 -3.18 12.23 4.93
CA VAL A 50 -4.40 11.87 5.68
C VAL A 50 -5.18 13.14 5.97
N PRO A 51 -6.45 13.24 5.52
CA PRO A 51 -7.34 14.31 5.93
C PRO A 51 -7.57 14.25 7.45
N GLU A 52 -8.00 15.37 8.04
CA GLU A 52 -8.49 15.33 9.42
C GLU A 52 -9.57 14.25 9.56
N PHE A 53 -9.57 13.50 10.67
CA PHE A 53 -10.52 12.40 10.91
C PHE A 53 -11.99 12.81 10.71
N ASN A 54 -12.32 14.06 10.97
CA ASN A 54 -13.65 14.62 10.76
C ASN A 54 -14.07 14.69 9.29
N ASN A 55 -13.12 14.62 8.36
CA ASN A 55 -13.37 14.64 6.92
C ASN A 55 -13.42 13.25 6.29
N LEU A 56 -13.17 12.20 7.07
CA LEU A 56 -13.32 10.84 6.63
C LEU A 56 -14.80 10.43 6.66
N LEU A 57 -15.21 9.66 5.65
CA LEU A 57 -16.60 9.21 5.58
C LEU A 57 -16.93 8.25 6.73
N PRO A 58 -18.01 8.47 7.49
CA PRO A 58 -18.41 7.60 8.56
C PRO A 58 -18.70 6.17 8.06
N GLY A 59 -18.23 5.17 8.79
CA GLY A 59 -18.49 3.77 8.47
C GLY A 59 -17.69 3.21 7.28
N LYS A 60 -16.67 3.92 6.82
CA LYS A 60 -15.75 3.42 5.79
C LYS A 60 -14.42 3.05 6.41
N THR A 61 -13.77 2.04 5.80
CA THR A 61 -12.43 1.60 6.18
C THR A 61 -11.39 2.32 5.36
N TYR A 62 -10.37 2.82 6.02
CA TYR A 62 -9.22 3.46 5.40
C TYR A 62 -7.95 2.70 5.73
N ILE A 63 -7.02 2.69 4.78
CA ILE A 63 -5.67 2.16 4.96
C ILE A 63 -4.70 3.32 4.83
N ILE A 64 -4.01 3.63 5.92
CA ILE A 64 -2.98 4.66 5.96
C ILE A 64 -1.65 3.95 5.85
N TYR A 65 -0.78 4.37 4.93
CA TYR A 65 0.52 3.73 4.78
C TYR A 65 1.67 4.71 4.93
N ASP A 66 2.78 4.19 5.43
CA ASP A 66 4.05 4.91 5.49
C ASP A 66 5.22 3.98 5.17
N VAL A 67 6.24 4.52 4.51
CA VAL A 67 7.51 3.83 4.28
C VAL A 67 8.42 4.14 5.47
N VAL A 68 8.53 3.16 6.37
CA VAL A 68 9.22 3.35 7.64
C VAL A 68 10.73 3.09 7.56
N GLN A 69 11.16 2.34 6.55
CA GLN A 69 12.57 2.05 6.34
C GLN A 69 12.88 1.91 4.85
N ARG A 70 14.04 2.45 4.44
CA ARG A 70 14.61 2.25 3.12
C ARG A 70 16.07 1.90 3.24
N ASN A 71 16.48 0.79 2.64
CA ASN A 71 17.86 0.36 2.54
C ASN A 71 18.29 0.32 1.06
N THR A 72 19.21 1.21 0.70
CA THR A 72 19.77 1.31 -0.67
C THR A 72 21.13 0.66 -0.79
N GLY A 73 21.64 0.05 0.28
CA GLY A 73 23.00 -0.51 0.35
C GLY A 73 23.09 -2.01 0.09
N VAL A 74 21.98 -2.69 -0.28
CA VAL A 74 21.97 -4.13 -0.50
C VAL A 74 22.77 -4.51 -1.75
N ALA A 75 22.54 -3.79 -2.84
CA ALA A 75 23.33 -3.82 -4.06
C ALA A 75 23.16 -2.48 -4.77
N TRP A 76 24.10 -2.13 -5.65
CA TRP A 76 24.02 -0.86 -6.37
C TRP A 76 22.77 -0.71 -7.26
N TRP A 77 22.12 -1.80 -7.61
CA TRP A 77 20.95 -1.87 -8.49
C TRP A 77 19.66 -2.25 -7.77
N MET A 78 19.72 -2.65 -6.51
CA MET A 78 18.58 -3.14 -5.73
C MET A 78 18.38 -2.32 -4.46
N SER A 79 17.14 -2.05 -4.15
CA SER A 79 16.71 -1.39 -2.91
C SER A 79 15.74 -2.28 -2.15
N GLU A 80 15.69 -2.08 -0.85
CA GLU A 80 14.71 -2.67 0.04
C GLU A 80 13.95 -1.58 0.77
N GLU A 81 12.65 -1.76 0.92
CA GLU A 81 11.80 -0.87 1.71
C GLU A 81 10.93 -1.69 2.65
N THR A 82 10.57 -1.09 3.78
CA THR A 82 9.52 -1.58 4.67
C THR A 82 8.40 -0.56 4.68
N ILE A 83 7.21 -1.02 4.36
CA ILE A 83 5.96 -0.25 4.39
C ILE A 83 5.08 -0.78 5.52
N THR A 84 4.47 0.11 6.26
CA THR A 84 3.46 -0.22 7.27
C THR A 84 2.11 0.27 6.78
N PHE A 85 1.10 -0.60 6.87
CA PHE A 85 -0.29 -0.29 6.64
C PHE A 85 -1.01 -0.25 7.98
N ASP A 86 -1.66 0.86 8.26
CA ASP A 86 -2.58 1.07 9.38
C ASP A 86 -4.00 1.02 8.85
N ILE A 87 -4.72 -0.05 9.18
CA ILE A 87 -6.09 -0.28 8.73
C ILE A 87 -7.02 0.26 9.81
N THR A 88 -7.73 1.32 9.49
CA THR A 88 -8.60 2.05 10.41
C THR A 88 -10.06 1.87 10.03
N SER A 89 -10.87 1.34 10.95
CA SER A 89 -12.32 1.13 10.80
C SER A 89 -13.02 1.19 12.16
N ARG A 90 -14.34 1.26 12.14
CA ARG A 90 -15.19 1.06 13.32
C ARG A 90 -15.61 -0.41 13.52
N ASP A 91 -15.27 -1.26 12.58
CA ASP A 91 -15.58 -2.70 12.63
C ASP A 91 -14.29 -3.52 12.74
N GLN A 92 -14.10 -4.17 13.87
CA GLN A 92 -12.96 -5.04 14.13
C GLN A 92 -12.88 -6.22 13.16
N ALA A 93 -14.02 -6.80 12.78
CA ALA A 93 -14.04 -7.94 11.87
C ALA A 93 -13.59 -7.53 10.47
N GLU A 94 -13.93 -6.32 10.05
CA GLU A 94 -13.47 -5.74 8.78
C GLU A 94 -11.96 -5.53 8.79
N ILE A 95 -11.40 -4.92 9.85
CA ILE A 95 -9.94 -4.76 9.99
C ILE A 95 -9.23 -6.11 9.89
N GLN A 96 -9.73 -7.14 10.60
CA GLN A 96 -9.13 -8.46 10.55
C GLN A 96 -9.22 -9.10 9.15
N THR A 97 -10.30 -8.85 8.42
CA THR A 97 -10.47 -9.31 7.04
C THR A 97 -9.41 -8.68 6.12
N PHE A 98 -9.17 -7.38 6.26
CA PHE A 98 -8.14 -6.68 5.49
C PHE A 98 -6.72 -7.17 5.84
N ILE A 99 -6.42 -7.37 7.13
CA ILE A 99 -5.13 -7.93 7.56
C ILE A 99 -4.91 -9.32 6.94
N ASN A 100 -5.92 -10.18 6.96
CA ASN A 100 -5.83 -11.51 6.39
C ASN A 100 -5.58 -11.46 4.88
N LEU A 101 -6.29 -10.59 4.15
CA LEU A 101 -6.11 -10.42 2.72
C LEU A 101 -4.71 -9.90 2.38
N ILE A 102 -4.22 -8.88 3.09
CA ILE A 102 -2.87 -8.34 2.89
C ILE A 102 -1.82 -9.42 3.17
N THR A 103 -2.03 -10.19 4.25
CA THR A 103 -1.16 -11.33 4.58
C THR A 103 -1.18 -12.36 3.46
N ASP A 104 -2.34 -12.74 2.93
CA ASP A 104 -2.45 -13.72 1.85
C ASP A 104 -1.81 -13.22 0.55
N LEU A 105 -1.95 -11.95 0.24
CA LEU A 105 -1.36 -11.34 -0.95
C LEU A 105 0.18 -11.37 -0.92
N PHE A 106 0.79 -11.04 0.21
CA PHE A 106 2.23 -10.79 0.29
C PHE A 106 3.05 -11.90 0.96
N ARG A 107 2.44 -12.91 1.59
CA ARG A 107 3.18 -13.98 2.30
C ARG A 107 3.95 -14.94 1.39
N ARG A 108 3.64 -14.97 0.11
CA ARG A 108 4.19 -15.95 -0.83
C ARG A 108 5.57 -15.58 -1.37
N TYR A 109 6.22 -14.63 -0.78
CA TYR A 109 7.58 -14.20 -1.05
C TYR A 109 7.82 -13.84 -2.53
N ASP A 110 8.51 -14.69 -3.31
CA ASP A 110 8.81 -14.50 -4.73
C ASP A 110 7.56 -14.58 -5.64
N GLN A 111 6.60 -15.44 -5.30
CA GLN A 111 5.34 -15.51 -6.03
C GLN A 111 4.55 -14.20 -5.91
N ALA A 112 4.51 -13.59 -4.75
CA ALA A 112 3.88 -12.28 -4.58
C ALA A 112 4.55 -11.21 -5.45
N ALA A 113 5.88 -11.23 -5.57
CA ALA A 113 6.59 -10.32 -6.47
C ALA A 113 6.25 -10.58 -7.94
N THR A 114 6.13 -11.84 -8.36
CA THR A 114 5.71 -12.20 -9.70
C THR A 114 4.29 -11.67 -10.00
N ASP A 115 3.36 -11.88 -9.09
CA ASP A 115 1.97 -11.43 -9.24
C ASP A 115 1.90 -9.89 -9.31
N VAL A 116 2.62 -9.17 -8.46
CA VAL A 116 2.70 -7.71 -8.49
C VAL A 116 3.30 -7.21 -9.80
N ASN A 117 4.40 -7.81 -10.27
CA ASN A 117 5.01 -7.44 -11.54
C ASN A 117 4.06 -7.63 -12.71
N LEU A 118 3.28 -8.71 -12.74
CA LEU A 118 2.30 -8.99 -13.79
C LEU A 118 1.18 -7.95 -13.82
N VAL A 119 0.65 -7.57 -12.65
CA VAL A 119 -0.43 -6.59 -12.54
C VAL A 119 0.03 -5.19 -12.95
N LEU A 120 1.29 -4.85 -12.68
CA LEU A 120 1.81 -3.49 -12.90
C LEU A 120 2.50 -3.30 -14.24
N SER A 121 2.91 -4.37 -14.92
CA SER A 121 3.51 -4.30 -16.25
C SER A 121 2.46 -3.84 -17.30
N PRO A 122 2.81 -2.95 -18.26
CA PRO A 122 4.12 -2.33 -18.52
C PRO A 122 4.30 -0.95 -17.87
N ASN A 123 3.48 -0.55 -16.91
CA ASN A 123 3.36 0.84 -16.45
C ASN A 123 4.29 1.20 -15.28
N SER A 124 4.93 0.22 -14.65
CA SER A 124 5.87 0.47 -13.56
C SER A 124 7.32 0.49 -14.05
N PRO A 125 8.14 1.45 -13.59
CA PRO A 125 9.59 1.47 -13.81
C PRO A 125 10.35 0.52 -12.88
N TYR A 126 9.64 -0.21 -12.01
CA TYR A 126 10.22 -1.09 -11.01
C TYR A 126 9.97 -2.56 -11.34
N THR A 127 10.93 -3.39 -10.90
CA THR A 127 10.80 -4.85 -10.88
C THR A 127 10.97 -5.31 -9.45
N TYR A 128 9.98 -6.03 -8.94
CA TYR A 128 9.97 -6.58 -7.59
C TYR A 128 10.52 -8.00 -7.59
N TYR A 129 11.26 -8.35 -6.52
CA TYR A 129 11.93 -9.66 -6.40
C TYR A 129 11.32 -10.51 -5.30
N TRP A 130 10.94 -9.91 -4.18
CA TRP A 130 10.28 -10.59 -3.07
C TRP A 130 9.49 -9.62 -2.20
N PHE A 131 8.51 -10.18 -1.49
CA PHE A 131 7.77 -9.55 -0.41
C PHE A 131 7.83 -10.43 0.83
N ARG A 132 7.85 -9.83 2.02
CA ARG A 132 7.85 -10.53 3.29
C ARG A 132 7.01 -9.78 4.32
N ILE A 133 6.13 -10.51 5.01
CA ILE A 133 5.42 -9.98 6.16
C ILE A 133 6.41 -9.90 7.32
N GLU A 134 6.58 -8.71 7.91
CA GLU A 134 7.45 -8.48 9.07
C GLU A 134 6.67 -8.62 10.37
N SER A 135 5.50 -8.01 10.43
CA SER A 135 4.61 -8.10 11.58
C SER A 135 3.16 -7.89 11.17
N ALA A 136 2.25 -8.43 11.96
CA ALA A 136 0.83 -8.14 11.92
C ALA A 136 0.36 -8.01 13.38
N ASP A 137 0.06 -6.79 13.79
CA ASP A 137 -0.32 -6.52 15.17
C ASP A 137 -1.82 -6.77 15.39
N PRO A 138 -2.21 -7.19 16.59
CA PRO A 138 -3.62 -7.36 16.91
C PRO A 138 -4.36 -6.01 16.85
N VAL A 139 -5.64 -6.11 16.52
CA VAL A 139 -6.51 -4.92 16.44
C VAL A 139 -6.57 -4.21 17.79
N GLN A 140 -6.30 -2.92 17.77
CA GLN A 140 -6.31 -2.05 18.95
C GLN A 140 -7.43 -1.02 18.83
N ALA A 141 -8.15 -0.79 19.91
CA ALA A 141 -9.10 0.30 19.98
C ALA A 141 -8.39 1.61 20.29
N PHE A 142 -8.63 2.63 19.48
CA PHE A 142 -8.28 4.00 19.85
C PHE A 142 -9.33 4.52 20.83
N MET A 143 -8.87 5.15 21.90
CA MET A 143 -9.74 5.90 22.82
C MET A 143 -10.03 7.30 22.27
N ASP A 144 -10.44 7.40 21.01
CA ASP A 144 -10.93 8.65 20.47
C ASP A 144 -12.47 8.71 20.53
N GLU A 145 -13.02 9.91 20.38
CA GLU A 145 -14.46 10.15 20.38
C GLU A 145 -15.18 9.49 19.16
N GLY A 146 -14.42 9.01 18.19
CA GLY A 146 -14.94 8.43 16.94
C GLY A 146 -15.21 6.93 17.00
N GLY A 147 -14.72 6.21 17.99
CA GLY A 147 -14.84 4.75 18.10
C GLY A 147 -14.08 3.98 17.01
N PHE A 148 -13.03 4.57 16.45
CA PHE A 148 -12.17 3.90 15.50
C PHE A 148 -11.24 2.89 16.19
N MET A 149 -10.95 1.82 15.46
CA MET A 149 -9.96 0.81 15.80
C MET A 149 -8.91 0.77 14.71
N SER A 150 -7.73 0.26 15.03
CA SER A 150 -6.63 0.13 14.11
C SER A 150 -6.00 -1.24 14.17
N GLY A 151 -5.57 -1.73 13.02
CA GLY A 151 -4.74 -2.91 12.91
C GLY A 151 -3.53 -2.59 12.02
N LEU A 152 -2.33 -2.95 12.50
CA LEU A 152 -1.09 -2.69 11.80
C LEU A 152 -0.54 -3.94 11.14
N ILE A 153 -0.05 -3.79 9.91
CA ILE A 153 0.71 -4.82 9.21
C ILE A 153 1.91 -4.17 8.52
N SER A 154 3.09 -4.74 8.74
CA SER A 154 4.35 -4.28 8.14
C SER A 154 4.88 -5.28 7.14
N ILE A 155 5.30 -4.80 5.99
CA ILE A 155 5.77 -5.61 4.86
C ILE A 155 7.09 -5.04 4.36
N SER A 156 8.09 -5.91 4.22
CA SER A 156 9.33 -5.58 3.51
C SER A 156 9.27 -6.13 2.09
N TYR A 157 9.89 -5.41 1.16
CA TYR A 157 10.01 -5.83 -0.23
C TYR A 157 11.31 -5.32 -0.85
N SER A 158 11.79 -6.05 -1.85
CA SER A 158 12.95 -5.61 -2.63
C SER A 158 12.57 -5.36 -4.08
N TYR A 159 13.21 -4.37 -4.66
CA TYR A 159 12.96 -3.95 -6.03
C TYR A 159 14.22 -3.36 -6.68
N SER A 160 14.24 -3.38 -8.00
CA SER A 160 15.15 -2.57 -8.80
C SER A 160 14.36 -1.61 -9.67
N ARG A 161 15.01 -0.53 -10.06
CA ARG A 161 14.50 0.39 -11.07
C ARG A 161 15.17 0.10 -12.40
N GLU A 162 14.42 0.18 -13.50
CA GLU A 162 15.01 0.09 -14.84
C GLU A 162 16.10 1.13 -15.03
N VAL A 163 17.19 0.67 -15.62
CA VAL A 163 18.36 1.51 -15.92
C VAL A 163 18.55 1.52 -17.43
N ASN A 164 18.73 2.71 -17.99
CA ASN A 164 19.11 2.83 -19.38
C ASN A 164 20.50 2.21 -19.59
N GLY A 165 20.58 1.11 -20.35
CA GLY A 165 21.81 0.35 -20.56
C GLY A 165 22.95 1.14 -21.26
N GLN A 166 22.61 2.26 -21.93
CA GLN A 166 23.61 3.11 -22.61
C GLN A 166 24.17 4.20 -21.70
N THR A 167 23.35 4.73 -20.79
CA THR A 167 23.73 5.88 -19.96
C THR A 167 23.99 5.52 -18.50
N GLY A 168 23.61 4.32 -18.05
CA GLY A 168 23.66 3.90 -16.66
C GLY A 168 22.74 4.73 -15.74
N ARG A 169 21.85 5.55 -16.30
CA ARG A 169 20.90 6.37 -15.53
C ARG A 169 19.57 5.68 -15.43
N TYR A 170 18.87 5.91 -14.33
CA TYR A 170 17.50 5.43 -14.17
C TYR A 170 16.56 6.00 -15.25
N LEU A 171 15.68 5.16 -15.75
CA LEU A 171 14.65 5.53 -16.71
C LEU A 171 13.49 6.29 -16.04
#